data_b88e8416765bde5fcf6f8a0c5df95499
#
_entry.id   b88e8416765bde5fcf6f8a0c5df95499
#
_cell.length_a   1.000
_cell.length_b   1.000
_cell.length_c   1.000
_cell.angle_alpha   90.00
_cell.angle_beta   90.00
_cell.angle_gamma   90.00
#
_symmetry.space_group_name_H-M   'P 1'
#
loop_
_entity.id
_entity.type
_entity.pdbx_description
1 polymer ?
#
loop_
_entity_poly.entity_id
_entity_poly.type
_entity_poly.pdbx_seq_one_letter_code
_entity_poly.pdbx_strand_id
1 'polypeptide(L)'
;MAPRRGRWSAQDIRTHMRLYAVTDRAWLNGRTLPELVADAIAGGATFIQLREKHATHDEIVALARELMPICHAAGVPFVIDDEVEIAREVGADGVHVGQSDTACADARRLLGDGAIIGVSVQTVEEARAAQAAGADYLGVGALIPTPTKPDAVDVTSEELARICRAVDIPVVGIGGLRVETLDVLANSGVDGAAVVSALFAADDAQAAARSLRARLDEMLGGGESAFPALPPACAALPAVLAIAGSDSSGGAGIQADIKTVAANGLFAETAVTALTAQNTMGVRNVLEATPTFIAEQIDAIFEDIPPAAIKIGMCPSAPVIEAVADALTRWSAANIVLDPVMVATSGARLIAEDAVHALEDRLIPLARLITPNMPEAEVLAGFEVRDEKDQERAAVALADCFGCAVLVKGGHGVHDANDVLALPPTETADVGVGVRTTWLRSPRVDTENTHGTGCTLSSAIACGLARGLGLEESVAAAKSYLMGALEAGLNLGAGSGPIDHMWAYRPHQKVSV
;
A
#
# COMPACT_ATOMS: atom_id res chain seq x y z
N MET A 1 -12.07 14.71 31.16
CA MET A 1 -11.92 15.43 29.89
C MET A 1 -11.48 14.41 28.85
N ALA A 2 -12.32 14.09 27.89
CA ALA A 2 -11.93 13.24 26.76
C ALA A 2 -10.84 13.94 25.95
N PRO A 3 -9.86 13.21 25.35
CA PRO A 3 -8.84 13.83 24.52
C PRO A 3 -9.51 14.54 23.33
N ARG A 4 -9.14 15.79 23.06
CA ARG A 4 -9.53 16.50 21.86
C ARG A 4 -9.06 15.67 20.66
N ARG A 5 -10.00 15.12 19.88
CA ARG A 5 -9.70 14.44 18.62
C ARG A 5 -9.16 15.47 17.64
N GLY A 6 -8.07 15.15 16.98
CA GLY A 6 -7.54 15.96 15.91
C GLY A 6 -8.54 16.08 14.77
N ARG A 7 -8.45 17.15 13.98
CA ARG A 7 -9.24 17.36 12.77
C ARG A 7 -8.96 16.23 11.78
N TRP A 8 -10.02 15.62 11.20
CA TRP A 8 -9.91 14.68 10.10
C TRP A 8 -9.39 15.40 8.86
N SER A 9 -8.28 14.97 8.29
CA SER A 9 -7.80 15.49 7.01
C SER A 9 -8.64 14.93 5.84
N ALA A 10 -8.62 15.61 4.69
CA ALA A 10 -9.26 15.12 3.47
C ALA A 10 -8.71 13.72 3.08
N GLN A 11 -7.44 13.44 3.37
CA GLN A 11 -6.83 12.13 3.13
C GLN A 11 -7.36 11.07 4.08
N ASP A 12 -7.55 11.38 5.37
CA ASP A 12 -8.15 10.45 6.33
C ASP A 12 -9.56 10.08 5.89
N ILE A 13 -10.37 11.09 5.52
CA ILE A 13 -11.75 10.86 5.04
C ILE A 13 -11.73 10.03 3.76
N ARG A 14 -10.88 10.33 2.79
CA ARG A 14 -10.73 9.59 1.53
C ARG A 14 -10.44 8.12 1.77
N THR A 15 -9.52 7.82 2.67
CA THR A 15 -9.16 6.44 3.03
C THR A 15 -10.35 5.66 3.62
N HIS A 16 -11.24 6.33 4.36
CA HIS A 16 -12.40 5.71 4.99
C HIS A 16 -13.65 5.67 4.08
N MET A 17 -13.63 6.28 2.88
CA MET A 17 -14.81 6.28 1.98
C MET A 17 -14.98 4.98 1.19
N ARG A 18 -14.06 4.02 1.23
CA ARG A 18 -14.06 2.84 0.36
C ARG A 18 -15.38 2.05 0.42
N LEU A 19 -15.84 1.66 1.61
CA LEU A 19 -17.14 1.04 1.82
C LEU A 19 -17.88 1.77 2.94
N TYR A 20 -18.82 2.59 2.57
CA TYR A 20 -19.60 3.45 3.43
C TYR A 20 -20.97 2.80 3.71
N ALA A 21 -21.21 2.39 4.94
CA ALA A 21 -22.47 1.78 5.35
C ALA A 21 -23.44 2.81 5.93
N VAL A 22 -24.63 2.93 5.34
CA VAL A 22 -25.72 3.78 5.80
C VAL A 22 -26.79 2.91 6.42
N THR A 23 -27.10 3.10 7.71
CA THR A 23 -28.04 2.25 8.45
C THR A 23 -29.48 2.43 8.02
N ASP A 24 -30.28 1.35 8.17
CA ASP A 24 -31.73 1.39 7.97
C ASP A 24 -32.36 0.25 8.81
N ARG A 25 -33.14 0.61 9.83
CA ARG A 25 -33.82 -0.35 10.72
C ARG A 25 -34.93 -1.19 10.05
N ALA A 26 -35.34 -0.84 8.84
CA ALA A 26 -36.31 -1.66 8.09
C ALA A 26 -35.79 -3.10 7.80
N TRP A 27 -34.47 -3.34 7.91
CA TRP A 27 -33.81 -4.60 7.53
C TRP A 27 -33.22 -5.38 8.70
N LEU A 28 -33.67 -5.15 9.95
CA LEU A 28 -33.07 -5.82 11.12
C LEU A 28 -33.25 -7.34 11.14
N ASN A 29 -34.36 -7.86 10.59
CA ASN A 29 -34.64 -9.32 10.49
C ASN A 29 -34.41 -10.08 11.81
N GLY A 30 -34.79 -9.46 12.94
CA GLY A 30 -34.65 -10.06 14.30
C GLY A 30 -33.26 -9.86 14.94
N ARG A 31 -32.34 -9.19 14.28
CA ARG A 31 -31.06 -8.77 14.84
C ARG A 31 -31.13 -7.33 15.39
N THR A 32 -30.14 -6.93 16.15
CA THR A 32 -30.01 -5.53 16.61
C THR A 32 -29.17 -4.72 15.65
N LEU A 33 -29.38 -3.39 15.62
CA LEU A 33 -28.57 -2.50 14.78
C LEU A 33 -27.07 -2.50 15.18
N PRO A 34 -26.71 -2.54 16.48
CA PRO A 34 -25.31 -2.72 16.91
C PRO A 34 -24.64 -3.99 16.38
N GLU A 35 -25.34 -5.13 16.38
CA GLU A 35 -24.82 -6.39 15.81
C GLU A 35 -24.54 -6.23 14.30
N LEU A 36 -25.50 -5.66 13.56
CA LEU A 36 -25.36 -5.46 12.12
C LEU A 36 -24.21 -4.50 11.76
N VAL A 37 -24.04 -3.42 12.53
CA VAL A 37 -22.93 -2.47 12.32
C VAL A 37 -21.59 -3.12 12.66
N ALA A 38 -21.52 -3.91 13.73
CA ALA A 38 -20.30 -4.66 14.05
C ALA A 38 -19.93 -5.67 12.95
N ASP A 39 -20.92 -6.41 12.42
CA ASP A 39 -20.73 -7.34 11.30
C ASP A 39 -20.28 -6.62 10.02
N ALA A 40 -20.90 -5.47 9.70
CA ALA A 40 -20.50 -4.68 8.53
C ALA A 40 -19.04 -4.20 8.65
N ILE A 41 -18.63 -3.71 9.81
CA ILE A 41 -17.24 -3.29 10.09
C ILE A 41 -16.28 -4.48 10.00
N ALA A 42 -16.63 -5.62 10.61
CA ALA A 42 -15.82 -6.84 10.54
C ALA A 42 -15.71 -7.40 9.11
N GLY A 43 -16.68 -7.08 8.23
CA GLY A 43 -16.67 -7.39 6.81
C GLY A 43 -15.91 -6.37 5.94
N GLY A 44 -15.48 -5.24 6.49
CA GLY A 44 -14.69 -4.24 5.77
C GLY A 44 -15.39 -2.92 5.47
N ALA A 45 -16.52 -2.61 6.13
CA ALA A 45 -17.08 -1.25 6.12
C ALA A 45 -16.14 -0.29 6.86
N THR A 46 -15.85 0.84 6.22
CA THR A 46 -14.84 1.81 6.67
C THR A 46 -15.41 3.15 7.09
N PHE A 47 -16.71 3.36 6.91
CA PHE A 47 -17.42 4.59 7.32
C PHE A 47 -18.87 4.23 7.67
N ILE A 48 -19.41 4.78 8.75
CA ILE A 48 -20.78 4.47 9.22
C ILE A 48 -21.60 5.75 9.33
N GLN A 49 -22.81 5.74 8.76
CA GLN A 49 -23.82 6.78 8.93
C GLN A 49 -25.06 6.21 9.60
N LEU A 50 -25.44 6.79 10.74
CA LEU A 50 -26.73 6.51 11.37
C LEU A 50 -27.83 7.33 10.68
N ARG A 51 -28.72 6.64 9.98
CA ARG A 51 -29.85 7.25 9.28
C ARG A 51 -31.17 6.68 9.81
N GLU A 52 -31.99 7.59 10.37
CA GLU A 52 -33.27 7.27 11.02
C GLU A 52 -34.33 8.31 10.66
N LYS A 53 -35.15 8.05 9.64
CA LYS A 53 -36.12 9.03 9.11
C LYS A 53 -37.41 9.15 9.93
N HIS A 54 -37.70 8.18 10.79
CA HIS A 54 -38.98 8.11 11.52
C HIS A 54 -38.79 7.98 13.04
N ALA A 55 -37.53 8.07 13.53
CA ALA A 55 -37.24 8.00 14.95
C ALA A 55 -37.38 9.37 15.62
N THR A 56 -37.66 9.37 16.89
CA THR A 56 -37.66 10.57 17.73
C THR A 56 -36.20 10.97 18.05
N HIS A 57 -36.00 12.24 18.46
CA HIS A 57 -34.71 12.75 18.90
C HIS A 57 -34.04 11.80 19.94
N ASP A 58 -34.78 11.44 20.98
CA ASP A 58 -34.25 10.59 22.06
C ASP A 58 -33.85 9.17 21.57
N GLU A 59 -34.60 8.62 20.63
CA GLU A 59 -34.26 7.32 20.00
C GLU A 59 -32.98 7.42 19.17
N ILE A 60 -32.79 8.47 18.39
CA ILE A 60 -31.55 8.66 17.60
C ILE A 60 -30.37 8.85 18.54
N VAL A 61 -30.52 9.65 19.60
CA VAL A 61 -29.48 9.85 20.63
C VAL A 61 -29.11 8.53 21.30
N ALA A 62 -30.10 7.69 21.66
CA ALA A 62 -29.85 6.38 22.27
C ALA A 62 -29.05 5.47 21.31
N LEU A 63 -29.51 5.35 20.06
CA LEU A 63 -28.82 4.54 19.03
C LEU A 63 -27.40 5.05 18.77
N ALA A 64 -27.21 6.36 18.63
CA ALA A 64 -25.90 6.95 18.42
C ALA A 64 -24.93 6.61 19.56
N ARG A 65 -25.39 6.63 20.82
CA ARG A 65 -24.60 6.27 21.99
C ARG A 65 -24.24 4.77 22.06
N GLU A 66 -25.06 3.90 21.45
CA GLU A 66 -24.75 2.47 21.33
C GLU A 66 -23.76 2.17 20.19
N LEU A 67 -23.93 2.82 19.04
CA LEU A 67 -23.15 2.54 17.83
C LEU A 67 -21.76 3.20 17.84
N MET A 68 -21.67 4.43 18.32
CA MET A 68 -20.42 5.21 18.29
C MET A 68 -19.22 4.50 18.97
N PRO A 69 -19.37 3.84 20.16
CA PRO A 69 -18.27 3.07 20.74
C PRO A 69 -17.80 1.90 19.87
N ILE A 70 -18.70 1.23 19.14
CA ILE A 70 -18.38 0.13 18.22
C ILE A 70 -17.52 0.67 17.07
N CYS A 71 -17.96 1.74 16.43
CA CYS A 71 -17.23 2.39 15.34
C CYS A 71 -15.86 2.89 15.80
N HIS A 72 -15.81 3.56 16.95
CA HIS A 72 -14.56 4.12 17.48
C HIS A 72 -13.56 3.05 17.91
N ALA A 73 -14.01 1.91 18.45
CA ALA A 73 -13.12 0.79 18.78
C ALA A 73 -12.45 0.20 17.53
N ALA A 74 -13.12 0.27 16.38
CA ALA A 74 -12.60 -0.17 15.09
C ALA A 74 -11.86 0.95 14.31
N GLY A 75 -11.76 2.17 14.85
CA GLY A 75 -11.16 3.30 14.13
C GLY A 75 -12.00 3.81 12.96
N VAL A 76 -13.29 3.50 12.90
CA VAL A 76 -14.21 3.85 11.81
C VAL A 76 -14.96 5.14 12.15
N PRO A 77 -14.97 6.18 11.28
CA PRO A 77 -15.75 7.39 11.46
C PRO A 77 -17.25 7.11 11.55
N PHE A 78 -17.93 7.86 12.43
CA PHE A 78 -19.35 7.75 12.67
C PHE A 78 -20.05 9.11 12.52
N VAL A 79 -20.98 9.21 11.58
CA VAL A 79 -21.75 10.43 11.31
C VAL A 79 -23.26 10.20 11.47
N ILE A 80 -24.00 11.30 11.72
CA ILE A 80 -25.46 11.32 11.83
C ILE A 80 -26.04 11.88 10.53
N ASP A 81 -27.16 11.30 10.05
CA ASP A 81 -27.89 11.81 8.88
C ASP A 81 -28.80 12.99 9.30
N ASP A 82 -28.70 14.13 8.62
CA ASP A 82 -29.50 15.37 8.72
C ASP A 82 -29.51 16.07 10.10
N GLU A 83 -29.35 15.38 11.20
CA GLU A 83 -29.59 15.86 12.57
C GLU A 83 -28.34 16.48 13.22
N VAL A 84 -28.01 17.71 12.82
CA VAL A 84 -26.79 18.45 13.26
C VAL A 84 -26.74 18.64 14.79
N GLU A 85 -27.89 18.96 15.41
CA GLU A 85 -27.97 19.16 16.88
C GLU A 85 -27.74 17.86 17.64
N ILE A 86 -28.24 16.72 17.12
CA ILE A 86 -27.98 15.40 17.71
C ILE A 86 -26.49 15.05 17.57
N ALA A 87 -25.88 15.28 16.40
CA ALA A 87 -24.47 15.03 16.19
C ALA A 87 -23.60 15.82 17.20
N ARG A 88 -23.96 17.07 17.48
CA ARG A 88 -23.34 17.89 18.52
C ARG A 88 -23.54 17.34 19.93
N GLU A 89 -24.78 16.96 20.27
CA GLU A 89 -25.14 16.44 21.61
C GLU A 89 -24.39 15.17 21.96
N VAL A 90 -24.35 14.21 21.05
CA VAL A 90 -23.70 12.91 21.28
C VAL A 90 -22.17 12.97 21.08
N GLY A 91 -21.66 14.01 20.43
CA GLY A 91 -20.25 14.14 20.08
C GLY A 91 -19.84 13.17 18.97
N ALA A 92 -20.72 12.97 17.96
CA ALA A 92 -20.41 12.19 16.77
C ALA A 92 -19.22 12.82 16.00
N ASP A 93 -18.57 12.04 15.12
CA ASP A 93 -17.46 12.57 14.32
C ASP A 93 -17.93 13.61 13.29
N GLY A 94 -19.25 13.64 12.96
CA GLY A 94 -19.82 14.63 12.07
C GLY A 94 -21.26 14.36 11.67
N VAL A 95 -21.66 14.97 10.55
CA VAL A 95 -23.01 14.91 10.00
C VAL A 95 -22.98 14.77 8.48
N HIS A 96 -24.00 14.12 7.91
CA HIS A 96 -24.28 14.15 6.47
C HIS A 96 -25.59 14.89 6.24
N VAL A 97 -25.61 15.90 5.36
CA VAL A 97 -26.80 16.72 5.09
C VAL A 97 -27.23 16.67 3.62
N GLY A 98 -28.52 16.76 3.37
CA GLY A 98 -29.10 16.88 2.04
C GLY A 98 -29.23 18.33 1.57
N GLN A 99 -29.82 18.54 0.38
CA GLN A 99 -30.03 19.89 -0.20
C GLN A 99 -31.16 20.66 0.49
N SER A 100 -32.13 19.96 1.10
CA SER A 100 -33.28 20.54 1.80
C SER A 100 -33.05 20.74 3.31
N ASP A 101 -31.91 20.30 3.81
CA ASP A 101 -31.61 20.21 5.24
C ASP A 101 -30.76 21.44 5.68
N THR A 102 -30.18 21.36 6.88
CA THR A 102 -29.30 22.42 7.37
C THR A 102 -28.17 22.67 6.37
N ALA A 103 -28.02 23.93 5.93
CA ALA A 103 -26.96 24.27 4.98
C ALA A 103 -25.58 23.86 5.52
N CYS A 104 -24.71 23.39 4.64
CA CYS A 104 -23.35 22.92 4.98
C CYS A 104 -22.57 23.92 5.84
N ALA A 105 -22.66 25.23 5.49
CA ALA A 105 -22.03 26.31 6.25
C ALA A 105 -22.57 26.46 7.67
N ASP A 106 -23.85 26.18 7.88
CA ASP A 106 -24.48 26.25 9.21
C ASP A 106 -24.07 25.01 10.05
N ALA A 107 -24.04 23.82 9.45
CA ALA A 107 -23.52 22.64 10.10
C ALA A 107 -22.05 22.83 10.52
N ARG A 108 -21.22 23.39 9.66
CA ARG A 108 -19.81 23.73 9.96
C ARG A 108 -19.70 24.70 11.13
N ARG A 109 -20.53 25.74 11.15
CA ARG A 109 -20.55 26.72 12.24
C ARG A 109 -20.95 26.10 13.58
N LEU A 110 -21.93 25.17 13.59
CA LEU A 110 -22.43 24.52 14.79
C LEU A 110 -21.51 23.47 15.35
N LEU A 111 -20.88 22.67 14.48
CA LEU A 111 -20.02 21.54 14.86
C LEU A 111 -18.54 21.91 14.96
N GLY A 112 -18.13 23.03 14.35
CA GLY A 112 -16.74 23.50 14.35
C GLY A 112 -15.85 22.81 13.30
N ASP A 113 -14.59 23.24 13.21
CA ASP A 113 -13.63 22.81 12.18
C ASP A 113 -13.16 21.35 12.34
N GLY A 114 -13.41 20.74 13.48
CA GLY A 114 -12.99 19.36 13.76
C GLY A 114 -13.97 18.27 13.31
N ALA A 115 -15.20 18.66 12.92
CA ALA A 115 -16.25 17.73 12.54
C ALA A 115 -16.19 17.38 11.05
N ILE A 116 -16.62 16.18 10.68
CA ILE A 116 -16.79 15.73 9.30
C ILE A 116 -18.16 16.22 8.79
N ILE A 117 -18.21 16.93 7.66
CA ILE A 117 -19.47 17.34 7.04
C ILE A 117 -19.55 16.76 5.64
N GLY A 118 -20.50 15.84 5.45
CA GLY A 118 -20.87 15.29 4.16
C GLY A 118 -22.06 16.03 3.56
N VAL A 119 -22.10 16.14 2.23
CA VAL A 119 -23.21 16.76 1.52
C VAL A 119 -23.66 15.90 0.35
N SER A 120 -24.99 15.65 0.26
CA SER A 120 -25.58 15.02 -0.92
C SER A 120 -25.64 16.01 -2.09
N VAL A 121 -25.15 15.62 -3.29
CA VAL A 121 -25.17 16.45 -4.50
C VAL A 121 -25.55 15.64 -5.73
N GLN A 122 -26.06 16.31 -6.77
CA GLN A 122 -26.51 15.70 -8.02
C GLN A 122 -25.88 16.37 -9.26
N THR A 123 -25.35 17.58 -9.12
CA THR A 123 -24.76 18.37 -10.21
C THR A 123 -23.37 18.89 -9.86
N VAL A 124 -22.59 19.26 -10.87
CA VAL A 124 -21.27 19.91 -10.70
C VAL A 124 -21.39 21.24 -9.94
N GLU A 125 -22.45 22.01 -10.20
CA GLU A 125 -22.70 23.28 -9.53
C GLU A 125 -22.91 23.09 -8.03
N GLU A 126 -23.75 22.11 -7.64
CA GLU A 126 -23.98 21.78 -6.23
C GLU A 126 -22.69 21.27 -5.55
N ALA A 127 -21.91 20.44 -6.24
CA ALA A 127 -20.66 19.89 -5.73
C ALA A 127 -19.65 21.02 -5.40
N ARG A 128 -19.48 21.98 -6.32
CA ARG A 128 -18.60 23.14 -6.10
C ARG A 128 -19.10 24.04 -4.98
N ALA A 129 -20.41 24.26 -4.92
CA ALA A 129 -21.03 25.06 -3.85
C ALA A 129 -20.83 24.37 -2.48
N ALA A 130 -21.05 23.07 -2.37
CA ALA A 130 -20.82 22.32 -1.14
C ALA A 130 -19.35 22.36 -0.69
N GLN A 131 -18.40 22.16 -1.61
CA GLN A 131 -16.97 22.29 -1.30
C GLN A 131 -16.62 23.69 -0.82
N ALA A 132 -17.13 24.74 -1.48
CA ALA A 132 -16.91 26.13 -1.09
C ALA A 132 -17.54 26.46 0.28
N ALA A 133 -18.65 25.80 0.64
CA ALA A 133 -19.32 25.93 1.93
C ALA A 133 -18.64 25.16 3.06
N GLY A 134 -17.58 24.39 2.76
CA GLY A 134 -16.78 23.68 3.75
C GLY A 134 -17.19 22.21 3.96
N ALA A 135 -17.79 21.56 2.95
CA ALA A 135 -17.98 20.11 2.96
C ALA A 135 -16.63 19.38 2.96
N ASP A 136 -16.55 18.28 3.67
CA ASP A 136 -15.36 17.42 3.73
C ASP A 136 -15.45 16.25 2.75
N TYR A 137 -16.66 15.83 2.34
CA TYR A 137 -16.91 14.84 1.30
C TYR A 137 -18.30 15.02 0.67
N LEU A 138 -18.50 14.40 -0.49
CA LEU A 138 -19.77 14.42 -1.21
C LEU A 138 -20.34 13.00 -1.38
N GLY A 139 -21.67 12.89 -1.22
CA GLY A 139 -22.46 11.74 -1.63
C GLY A 139 -23.18 12.05 -2.94
N VAL A 140 -22.91 11.29 -4.01
CA VAL A 140 -23.49 11.52 -5.34
C VAL A 140 -24.45 10.42 -5.72
N GLY A 141 -25.70 10.74 -5.97
CA GLY A 141 -26.72 9.77 -6.36
C GLY A 141 -28.16 10.33 -6.37
N ALA A 142 -29.19 9.53 -6.78
CA ALA A 142 -29.06 8.08 -6.93
C ALA A 142 -28.45 7.71 -8.29
N LEU A 143 -27.54 6.73 -8.27
CA LEU A 143 -26.91 6.20 -9.50
C LEU A 143 -27.76 5.11 -10.17
N ILE A 144 -28.57 4.42 -9.38
CA ILE A 144 -29.52 3.40 -9.81
C ILE A 144 -30.82 3.63 -9.02
N PRO A 145 -32.00 3.58 -9.68
CA PRO A 145 -33.27 3.73 -9.02
C PRO A 145 -33.41 2.79 -7.82
N THR A 146 -33.82 3.33 -6.68
CA THR A 146 -33.88 2.58 -5.41
C THR A 146 -35.16 2.89 -4.64
N PRO A 147 -35.81 1.89 -4.03
CA PRO A 147 -36.99 2.11 -3.18
C PRO A 147 -36.65 2.87 -1.89
N THR A 148 -35.37 2.92 -1.48
CA THR A 148 -34.93 3.57 -0.25
C THR A 148 -35.05 5.11 -0.29
N LYS A 149 -35.05 5.71 -1.50
CA LYS A 149 -35.26 7.15 -1.72
C LYS A 149 -35.98 7.36 -3.05
N PRO A 150 -37.32 7.22 -3.08
CA PRO A 150 -38.11 7.23 -4.33
C PRO A 150 -38.08 8.60 -5.05
N ASP A 151 -37.78 9.69 -4.35
CA ASP A 151 -37.75 11.04 -4.90
C ASP A 151 -36.35 11.47 -5.40
N ALA A 152 -35.38 10.56 -5.42
CA ALA A 152 -34.04 10.88 -5.90
C ALA A 152 -34.02 11.02 -7.42
N VAL A 153 -33.40 12.08 -7.92
CA VAL A 153 -33.12 12.27 -9.34
C VAL A 153 -31.95 11.34 -9.72
N ASP A 154 -32.09 10.63 -10.84
CA ASP A 154 -31.04 9.74 -11.33
C ASP A 154 -29.83 10.54 -11.82
N VAL A 155 -28.66 10.21 -11.30
CA VAL A 155 -27.37 10.78 -11.72
C VAL A 155 -26.68 9.80 -12.66
N THR A 156 -26.30 10.24 -13.85
CA THR A 156 -25.59 9.36 -14.81
C THR A 156 -24.12 9.16 -14.41
N SER A 157 -23.49 8.08 -14.90
CA SER A 157 -22.06 7.83 -14.70
C SER A 157 -21.18 8.95 -15.26
N GLU A 158 -21.59 9.59 -16.35
CA GLU A 158 -20.91 10.74 -16.95
C GLU A 158 -20.97 11.97 -16.04
N GLU A 159 -22.15 12.26 -15.42
CA GLU A 159 -22.26 13.37 -14.48
C GLU A 159 -21.47 13.09 -13.19
N LEU A 160 -21.52 11.85 -12.69
CA LEU A 160 -20.68 11.44 -11.56
C LEU A 160 -19.18 11.70 -11.86
N ALA A 161 -18.69 11.30 -13.03
CA ALA A 161 -17.32 11.55 -13.43
C ALA A 161 -17.00 13.03 -13.61
N ARG A 162 -17.97 13.87 -14.01
CA ARG A 162 -17.81 15.33 -14.09
C ARG A 162 -17.72 15.95 -12.70
N ILE A 163 -18.54 15.49 -11.76
CA ILE A 163 -18.52 15.91 -10.35
C ILE A 163 -17.16 15.58 -9.74
N CYS A 164 -16.69 14.34 -9.86
CA CYS A 164 -15.39 13.92 -9.32
C CYS A 164 -14.21 14.75 -9.85
N ARG A 165 -14.27 15.18 -11.13
CA ARG A 165 -13.23 16.06 -11.71
C ARG A 165 -13.35 17.52 -11.29
N ALA A 166 -14.50 17.95 -10.77
CA ALA A 166 -14.79 19.35 -10.47
C ALA A 166 -14.46 19.76 -9.03
N VAL A 167 -14.15 18.79 -8.16
CA VAL A 167 -13.87 19.00 -6.73
C VAL A 167 -12.60 18.26 -6.29
N ASP A 168 -11.99 18.73 -5.20
CA ASP A 168 -10.78 18.13 -4.62
C ASP A 168 -11.08 17.24 -3.40
N ILE A 169 -12.30 17.36 -2.83
CA ILE A 169 -12.75 16.58 -1.67
C ILE A 169 -13.22 15.19 -2.09
N PRO A 170 -13.18 14.19 -1.18
CA PRO A 170 -13.65 12.84 -1.46
C PRO A 170 -15.09 12.77 -1.97
N VAL A 171 -15.35 11.84 -2.89
CA VAL A 171 -16.66 11.59 -3.48
C VAL A 171 -17.03 10.11 -3.34
N VAL A 172 -18.23 9.81 -2.84
CA VAL A 172 -18.80 8.46 -2.84
C VAL A 172 -20.05 8.39 -3.71
N GLY A 173 -20.16 7.31 -4.48
CA GLY A 173 -21.40 7.01 -5.20
C GLY A 173 -22.44 6.36 -4.27
N ILE A 174 -23.73 6.72 -4.42
CA ILE A 174 -24.84 6.16 -3.64
C ILE A 174 -26.06 5.90 -4.49
N GLY A 175 -26.90 4.96 -4.05
CA GLY A 175 -28.21 4.64 -4.66
C GLY A 175 -28.18 3.38 -5.48
N GLY A 176 -28.91 2.34 -5.03
CA GLY A 176 -29.12 1.07 -5.71
C GLY A 176 -27.86 0.20 -5.91
N LEU A 177 -26.76 0.53 -5.25
CA LEU A 177 -25.47 -0.16 -5.41
C LEU A 177 -25.49 -1.53 -4.70
N ARG A 178 -25.04 -2.55 -5.44
CA ARG A 178 -24.83 -3.94 -5.01
C ARG A 178 -23.59 -4.47 -5.73
N VAL A 179 -23.07 -5.62 -5.32
CA VAL A 179 -21.88 -6.24 -5.94
C VAL A 179 -22.00 -6.30 -7.47
N GLU A 180 -23.19 -6.67 -7.98
CA GLU A 180 -23.46 -6.83 -9.41
C GLU A 180 -23.60 -5.51 -10.16
N THR A 181 -23.81 -4.39 -9.46
CA THR A 181 -24.07 -3.09 -10.10
C THR A 181 -22.97 -2.05 -9.83
N LEU A 182 -21.93 -2.41 -9.07
CA LEU A 182 -20.83 -1.50 -8.78
C LEU A 182 -20.11 -0.97 -10.02
N ASP A 183 -20.20 -1.69 -11.15
CA ASP A 183 -19.57 -1.28 -12.42
C ASP A 183 -20.02 0.13 -12.90
N VAL A 184 -21.15 0.64 -12.41
CA VAL A 184 -21.58 2.02 -12.65
C VAL A 184 -20.60 3.07 -12.15
N LEU A 185 -19.77 2.70 -11.16
CA LEU A 185 -18.72 3.53 -10.59
C LEU A 185 -17.40 3.49 -11.37
N ALA A 186 -17.25 2.55 -12.31
CA ALA A 186 -16.01 2.35 -13.03
C ALA A 186 -15.56 3.62 -13.77
N ASN A 187 -14.28 3.97 -13.64
CA ASN A 187 -13.66 5.14 -14.29
C ASN A 187 -14.29 6.51 -13.94
N SER A 188 -15.15 6.59 -12.92
CA SER A 188 -15.79 7.84 -12.50
C SER A 188 -14.87 8.74 -11.68
N GLY A 189 -13.89 8.17 -10.97
CA GLY A 189 -13.01 8.89 -10.06
C GLY A 189 -13.55 8.98 -8.63
N VAL A 190 -14.57 8.19 -8.25
CA VAL A 190 -15.06 8.11 -6.87
C VAL A 190 -14.04 7.44 -5.95
N ASP A 191 -14.08 7.79 -4.67
CA ASP A 191 -13.22 7.19 -3.63
C ASP A 191 -13.85 5.92 -3.04
N GLY A 192 -15.17 5.69 -3.25
CA GLY A 192 -15.88 4.51 -2.78
C GLY A 192 -17.37 4.51 -3.04
N ALA A 193 -18.07 3.63 -2.35
CA ALA A 193 -19.53 3.44 -2.47
C ALA A 193 -20.22 3.51 -1.11
N ALA A 194 -21.35 4.25 -1.05
CA ALA A 194 -22.27 4.22 0.06
C ALA A 194 -23.43 3.26 -0.23
N VAL A 195 -23.69 2.33 0.69
CA VAL A 195 -24.68 1.26 0.54
C VAL A 195 -25.60 1.18 1.76
N VAL A 196 -26.85 0.80 1.53
CA VAL A 196 -27.89 0.59 2.57
C VAL A 196 -28.31 -0.87 2.54
N SER A 197 -29.29 -1.20 1.70
CA SER A 197 -29.91 -2.54 1.65
C SER A 197 -28.94 -3.65 1.23
N ALA A 198 -27.93 -3.34 0.43
CA ALA A 198 -26.92 -4.33 0.03
C ALA A 198 -26.14 -4.93 1.22
N LEU A 199 -26.07 -4.20 2.34
CA LEU A 199 -25.49 -4.67 3.61
C LEU A 199 -26.57 -5.14 4.57
N PHE A 200 -27.49 -4.25 4.94
CA PHE A 200 -28.40 -4.47 6.08
C PHE A 200 -29.56 -5.41 5.77
N ALA A 201 -29.92 -5.59 4.48
CA ALA A 201 -30.90 -6.58 4.06
C ALA A 201 -30.32 -7.98 3.79
N ALA A 202 -29.01 -8.14 3.83
CA ALA A 202 -28.35 -9.43 3.62
C ALA A 202 -28.52 -10.35 4.85
N ASP A 203 -28.66 -11.65 4.62
CA ASP A 203 -28.72 -12.65 5.69
C ASP A 203 -27.44 -12.68 6.53
N ASP A 204 -26.30 -12.45 5.88
CA ASP A 204 -24.97 -12.32 6.48
C ASP A 204 -24.35 -10.96 6.05
N ALA A 205 -24.46 -9.97 6.94
CA ALA A 205 -23.98 -8.61 6.71
C ALA A 205 -22.43 -8.57 6.61
N GLN A 206 -21.74 -9.44 7.33
CA GLN A 206 -20.27 -9.52 7.27
C GLN A 206 -19.80 -10.06 5.93
N ALA A 207 -20.42 -11.14 5.42
CA ALA A 207 -20.08 -11.69 4.11
C ALA A 207 -20.42 -10.71 2.98
N ALA A 208 -21.56 -10.01 3.07
CA ALA A 208 -21.98 -8.99 2.11
C ALA A 208 -20.98 -7.82 2.07
N ALA A 209 -20.57 -7.31 3.23
CA ALA A 209 -19.56 -6.25 3.34
C ALA A 209 -18.24 -6.69 2.73
N ARG A 210 -17.77 -7.92 3.01
CA ARG A 210 -16.55 -8.47 2.45
C ARG A 210 -16.59 -8.54 0.92
N SER A 211 -17.71 -8.99 0.36
CA SER A 211 -17.88 -9.08 -1.09
C SER A 211 -17.92 -7.71 -1.78
N LEU A 212 -18.64 -6.73 -1.18
CA LEU A 212 -18.69 -5.35 -1.66
C LEU A 212 -17.31 -4.70 -1.60
N ARG A 213 -16.61 -4.87 -0.47
CA ARG A 213 -15.27 -4.30 -0.26
C ARG A 213 -14.26 -4.88 -1.28
N ALA A 214 -14.23 -6.19 -1.46
CA ALA A 214 -13.35 -6.84 -2.44
C ALA A 214 -13.61 -6.34 -3.86
N ARG A 215 -14.89 -6.19 -4.26
CA ARG A 215 -15.24 -5.67 -5.58
C ARG A 215 -14.88 -4.20 -5.76
N LEU A 216 -15.05 -3.37 -4.73
CA LEU A 216 -14.64 -1.97 -4.74
C LEU A 216 -13.12 -1.82 -4.83
N ASP A 217 -12.38 -2.66 -4.12
CA ASP A 217 -10.91 -2.66 -4.18
C ASP A 217 -10.39 -3.10 -5.55
N GLU A 218 -11.02 -4.08 -6.17
CA GLU A 218 -10.72 -4.49 -7.56
C GLU A 218 -11.00 -3.36 -8.56
N MET A 219 -12.16 -2.70 -8.45
CA MET A 219 -12.63 -1.73 -9.46
C MET A 219 -12.00 -0.34 -9.35
N LEU A 220 -11.90 0.16 -8.12
CA LEU A 220 -11.43 1.53 -7.89
C LEU A 220 -9.91 1.59 -7.78
N GLY A 221 -9.24 0.48 -8.09
CA GLY A 221 -7.84 0.34 -7.84
C GLY A 221 -7.61 0.55 -6.36
N GLY A 222 -7.85 -0.47 -5.56
CA GLY A 222 -7.33 -0.53 -4.20
C GLY A 222 -5.83 -0.55 -4.32
N GLY A 223 -5.26 0.61 -4.55
CA GLY A 223 -3.91 0.90 -4.13
C GLY A 223 -3.96 0.97 -2.61
N GLU A 224 -4.28 -0.13 -1.92
CA GLU A 224 -3.59 -0.33 -0.67
C GLU A 224 -2.12 -0.21 -1.06
N SER A 225 -1.43 0.77 -0.49
CA SER A 225 0.02 0.65 -0.36
C SER A 225 0.24 -0.83 -0.05
N ALA A 226 1.03 -1.55 -0.86
CA ALA A 226 1.26 -2.99 -0.67
C ALA A 226 1.66 -3.30 0.78
N PHE A 227 1.76 -2.28 1.58
CA PHE A 227 2.06 -2.27 2.99
C PHE A 227 0.94 -1.62 3.80
N PRO A 228 0.55 -2.16 4.96
CA PRO A 228 -0.40 -1.55 5.88
C PRO A 228 0.04 -0.13 6.25
N ALA A 229 -0.94 0.74 6.50
CA ALA A 229 -0.67 2.11 6.95
C ALA A 229 0.23 2.09 8.19
N LEU A 230 1.16 3.03 8.27
CA LEU A 230 1.97 3.21 9.48
C LEU A 230 1.04 3.41 10.69
N PRO A 231 1.28 2.74 11.81
CA PRO A 231 0.48 2.93 13.00
C PRO A 231 0.51 4.41 13.43
N PRO A 232 -0.62 4.99 13.88
CA PRO A 232 -0.73 6.42 14.21
C PRO A 232 0.19 6.91 15.34
N ALA A 233 0.95 6.02 15.98
CA ALA A 233 1.85 6.31 17.08
C ALA A 233 3.33 6.43 16.68
N CYS A 234 3.68 6.42 15.40
CA CYS A 234 5.08 6.62 15.00
C CYS A 234 5.43 8.10 15.15
N ALA A 235 6.10 8.45 16.22
CA ALA A 235 6.61 9.81 16.48
C ALA A 235 7.68 10.23 15.44
N ALA A 236 8.26 9.29 14.70
CA ALA A 236 9.19 9.54 13.60
C ALA A 236 8.90 8.57 12.44
N LEU A 237 8.97 9.07 11.21
CA LEU A 237 8.86 8.26 9.99
C LEU A 237 10.06 7.30 9.93
N PRO A 238 9.86 5.97 9.82
CA PRO A 238 10.98 5.05 9.73
C PRO A 238 11.85 5.33 8.50
N ALA A 239 13.17 5.28 8.68
CA ALA A 239 14.14 5.43 7.61
C ALA A 239 14.59 4.07 7.07
N VAL A 240 14.87 4.01 5.77
CA VAL A 240 15.48 2.85 5.09
C VAL A 240 16.75 3.32 4.40
N LEU A 241 17.87 2.73 4.78
CA LEU A 241 19.16 2.99 4.15
C LEU A 241 19.35 2.09 2.94
N ALA A 242 19.55 2.67 1.76
CA ALA A 242 19.97 1.99 0.57
C ALA A 242 21.49 2.15 0.36
N ILE A 243 22.22 1.04 0.32
CA ILE A 243 23.65 0.98 0.04
C ILE A 243 23.83 0.34 -1.35
N ALA A 244 24.06 1.13 -2.39
CA ALA A 244 24.14 0.64 -3.76
C ALA A 244 24.82 1.62 -4.72
N GLY A 245 25.05 1.18 -5.96
CA GLY A 245 25.49 2.05 -7.04
C GLY A 245 24.38 2.95 -7.57
N SER A 246 24.77 4.10 -8.10
CA SER A 246 23.88 5.07 -8.76
C SER A 246 23.67 4.70 -10.22
N ASP A 247 22.42 4.66 -10.67
CA ASP A 247 22.04 4.53 -12.08
C ASP A 247 21.61 5.88 -12.65
N SER A 248 22.42 6.45 -13.55
CA SER A 248 22.16 7.76 -14.15
C SER A 248 20.87 7.81 -15.00
N SER A 249 20.36 6.66 -15.47
CA SER A 249 19.06 6.57 -16.16
C SER A 249 17.86 6.63 -15.21
N GLY A 250 18.10 6.39 -13.92
CA GLY A 250 17.09 6.46 -12.88
C GLY A 250 16.20 5.23 -12.75
N GLY A 251 16.45 4.15 -13.50
CA GLY A 251 15.61 2.96 -13.52
C GLY A 251 15.97 1.91 -12.46
N ALA A 252 17.24 1.89 -12.03
CA ALA A 252 17.75 0.91 -11.06
C ALA A 252 18.62 1.61 -9.98
N GLY A 253 19.36 0.82 -9.19
CA GLY A 253 20.28 1.31 -8.16
C GLY A 253 19.62 2.23 -7.15
N ILE A 254 20.41 3.14 -6.58
CA ILE A 254 19.96 4.12 -5.58
C ILE A 254 18.70 4.88 -6.02
N GLN A 255 18.54 5.18 -7.30
CA GLN A 255 17.39 5.92 -7.80
C GLN A 255 16.09 5.10 -7.74
N ALA A 256 16.16 3.82 -8.04
CA ALA A 256 15.04 2.91 -7.85
C ALA A 256 14.74 2.71 -6.37
N ASP A 257 15.77 2.58 -5.54
CA ASP A 257 15.65 2.39 -4.10
C ASP A 257 14.96 3.61 -3.44
N ILE A 258 15.42 4.84 -3.72
CA ILE A 258 14.78 6.08 -3.21
C ILE A 258 13.32 6.17 -3.63
N LYS A 259 13.02 5.93 -4.93
CA LYS A 259 11.64 5.98 -5.44
C LYS A 259 10.75 4.93 -4.77
N THR A 260 11.27 3.72 -4.58
CA THR A 260 10.54 2.62 -3.92
C THR A 260 10.25 2.98 -2.47
N VAL A 261 11.24 3.42 -1.71
CA VAL A 261 11.08 3.80 -0.30
C VAL A 261 10.09 4.97 -0.16
N ALA A 262 10.24 6.01 -0.98
CA ALA A 262 9.34 7.16 -0.98
C ALA A 262 7.91 6.78 -1.39
N ALA A 263 7.72 5.95 -2.42
CA ALA A 263 6.42 5.45 -2.84
C ALA A 263 5.75 4.58 -1.78
N ASN A 264 6.53 3.94 -0.93
CA ASN A 264 6.03 3.22 0.23
C ASN A 264 5.89 4.11 1.48
N GLY A 265 5.94 5.44 1.37
CA GLY A 265 5.68 6.39 2.45
C GLY A 265 6.71 6.38 3.57
N LEU A 266 7.98 6.04 3.28
CA LEU A 266 9.08 6.01 4.23
C LEU A 266 10.18 7.01 3.86
N PHE A 267 11.10 7.28 4.78
CA PHE A 267 12.24 8.15 4.53
C PHE A 267 13.40 7.35 3.92
N ALA A 268 13.90 7.79 2.76
CA ALA A 268 14.99 7.13 2.05
C ALA A 268 16.33 7.78 2.38
N GLU A 269 17.27 6.98 2.85
CA GLU A 269 18.67 7.35 3.05
C GLU A 269 19.55 6.58 2.08
N THR A 270 20.75 7.11 1.78
CA THR A 270 21.61 6.49 0.77
C THR A 270 23.09 6.55 1.12
N ALA A 271 23.80 5.43 0.93
CA ALA A 271 25.25 5.37 0.84
C ALA A 271 25.64 4.87 -0.57
N VAL A 272 26.27 5.73 -1.37
CA VAL A 272 26.56 5.44 -2.77
C VAL A 272 27.87 4.71 -2.89
N THR A 273 27.86 3.49 -3.45
CA THR A 273 29.05 2.64 -3.63
C THR A 273 29.78 2.93 -4.94
N ALA A 274 29.06 3.35 -5.98
CA ALA A 274 29.62 3.70 -7.28
C ALA A 274 28.67 4.63 -8.05
N LEU A 275 29.24 5.42 -8.97
CA LEU A 275 28.49 6.17 -9.98
C LEU A 275 28.57 5.45 -11.32
N THR A 276 27.47 5.30 -12.04
CA THR A 276 27.48 4.73 -13.39
C THR A 276 27.12 5.78 -14.44
N ALA A 277 27.78 5.73 -15.58
CA ALA A 277 27.30 6.34 -16.81
C ALA A 277 26.47 5.30 -17.57
N GLN A 278 25.18 5.27 -17.32
CA GLN A 278 24.26 4.21 -17.73
C GLN A 278 23.00 4.79 -18.36
N ASN A 279 22.39 4.03 -19.27
CA ASN A 279 21.06 4.26 -19.82
C ASN A 279 20.34 2.90 -20.06
N THR A 280 19.14 2.92 -20.63
CA THR A 280 18.36 1.70 -20.90
C THR A 280 19.04 0.70 -21.85
N MET A 281 20.06 1.13 -22.60
CA MET A 281 20.83 0.31 -23.53
C MET A 281 22.04 -0.37 -22.87
N GLY A 282 22.47 0.08 -21.67
CA GLY A 282 23.59 -0.53 -20.93
C GLY A 282 24.48 0.46 -20.19
N VAL A 283 25.49 -0.09 -19.52
CA VAL A 283 26.49 0.63 -18.73
C VAL A 283 27.70 0.98 -19.61
N ARG A 284 28.08 2.26 -19.65
CA ARG A 284 29.23 2.77 -20.42
C ARG A 284 30.47 2.89 -19.55
N ASN A 285 30.32 3.30 -18.30
CA ASN A 285 31.44 3.49 -17.38
C ASN A 285 30.96 3.40 -15.92
N VAL A 286 31.88 3.05 -15.01
CA VAL A 286 31.64 2.96 -13.58
C VAL A 286 32.78 3.69 -12.85
N LEU A 287 32.43 4.54 -11.90
CA LEU A 287 33.36 5.21 -10.99
C LEU A 287 33.03 4.75 -9.56
N GLU A 288 33.88 3.93 -8.96
CA GLU A 288 33.73 3.46 -7.59
C GLU A 288 34.00 4.60 -6.59
N ALA A 289 33.19 4.67 -5.53
CA ALA A 289 33.52 5.46 -4.36
C ALA A 289 34.59 4.72 -3.53
N THR A 290 35.45 5.48 -2.86
CA THR A 290 36.48 4.84 -2.03
C THR A 290 35.86 4.12 -0.83
N PRO A 291 36.39 2.95 -0.41
CA PRO A 291 35.88 2.22 0.77
C PRO A 291 35.76 3.10 2.01
N THR A 292 36.73 3.97 2.26
CA THR A 292 36.70 4.93 3.37
C THR A 292 35.51 5.89 3.28
N PHE A 293 35.26 6.46 2.09
CA PHE A 293 34.14 7.40 1.92
C PHE A 293 32.77 6.71 2.03
N ILE A 294 32.67 5.43 1.63
CA ILE A 294 31.44 4.66 1.83
C ILE A 294 31.18 4.44 3.32
N ALA A 295 32.20 4.10 4.10
CA ALA A 295 32.09 3.97 5.54
C ALA A 295 31.68 5.30 6.20
N GLU A 296 32.28 6.43 5.78
CA GLU A 296 31.92 7.77 6.24
C GLU A 296 30.46 8.14 5.96
N GLN A 297 29.90 7.75 4.79
CA GLN A 297 28.48 7.95 4.48
C GLN A 297 27.60 7.15 5.44
N ILE A 298 27.93 5.88 5.69
CA ILE A 298 27.16 5.01 6.61
C ILE A 298 27.24 5.56 8.04
N ASP A 299 28.43 5.94 8.50
CA ASP A 299 28.64 6.47 9.84
C ASP A 299 27.82 7.75 10.06
N ALA A 300 27.85 8.69 9.11
CA ALA A 300 27.09 9.94 9.18
C ALA A 300 25.57 9.72 9.29
N ILE A 301 25.04 8.68 8.63
CA ILE A 301 23.62 8.31 8.69
C ILE A 301 23.28 7.75 10.09
N PHE A 302 24.05 6.79 10.56
CA PHE A 302 23.79 6.16 11.86
C PHE A 302 23.96 7.10 13.06
N GLU A 303 24.80 8.13 12.93
CA GLU A 303 25.02 9.15 13.96
C GLU A 303 23.82 10.08 14.16
N ASP A 304 22.98 10.28 13.13
CA ASP A 304 21.88 11.27 13.16
C ASP A 304 20.49 10.62 13.01
N ILE A 305 20.26 9.86 11.93
CA ILE A 305 18.97 9.21 11.65
C ILE A 305 19.21 7.69 11.46
N PRO A 306 19.30 6.90 12.55
CA PRO A 306 19.55 5.47 12.44
C PRO A 306 18.44 4.75 11.63
N PRO A 307 18.78 3.99 10.58
CA PRO A 307 17.79 3.33 9.74
C PRO A 307 17.11 2.16 10.46
N ALA A 308 15.80 1.99 10.25
CA ALA A 308 15.01 0.86 10.77
C ALA A 308 15.23 -0.44 9.96
N ALA A 309 15.63 -0.31 8.69
CA ALA A 309 16.03 -1.42 7.82
C ALA A 309 17.04 -0.93 6.77
N ILE A 310 17.77 -1.88 6.19
CA ILE A 310 18.84 -1.60 5.23
C ILE A 310 18.64 -2.47 4.00
N LYS A 311 18.73 -1.86 2.83
CA LYS A 311 18.86 -2.61 1.56
C LYS A 311 20.28 -2.45 1.05
N ILE A 312 20.92 -3.55 0.73
CA ILE A 312 22.23 -3.58 0.06
C ILE A 312 22.03 -4.08 -1.37
N GLY A 313 22.54 -3.33 -2.34
CA GLY A 313 22.57 -3.73 -3.74
C GLY A 313 24.00 -3.88 -4.25
N MET A 314 24.32 -3.27 -5.41
CA MET A 314 25.63 -3.39 -6.04
C MET A 314 26.77 -2.87 -5.15
N CYS A 315 27.67 -3.77 -4.76
CA CYS A 315 28.98 -3.48 -4.15
C CYS A 315 30.06 -3.99 -5.12
N PRO A 316 30.78 -3.11 -5.83
CA PRO A 316 31.53 -3.49 -7.04
C PRO A 316 32.80 -4.30 -6.78
N SER A 317 33.42 -4.20 -5.59
CA SER A 317 34.73 -4.81 -5.29
C SER A 317 34.80 -5.33 -3.84
N ALA A 318 35.71 -6.28 -3.59
CA ALA A 318 35.93 -6.83 -2.25
C ALA A 318 36.26 -5.75 -1.20
N PRO A 319 37.11 -4.74 -1.45
CA PRO A 319 37.36 -3.67 -0.47
C PRO A 319 36.11 -2.85 -0.13
N VAL A 320 35.19 -2.65 -1.08
CA VAL A 320 33.90 -1.97 -0.83
C VAL A 320 33.00 -2.85 0.05
N ILE A 321 32.91 -4.15 -0.25
CA ILE A 321 32.14 -5.12 0.54
C ILE A 321 32.64 -5.17 1.98
N GLU A 322 33.95 -5.26 2.18
CA GLU A 322 34.58 -5.25 3.50
C GLU A 322 34.26 -3.98 4.30
N ALA A 323 34.38 -2.80 3.66
CA ALA A 323 34.10 -1.53 4.30
C ALA A 323 32.63 -1.39 4.71
N VAL A 324 31.69 -1.85 3.87
CA VAL A 324 30.27 -1.88 4.19
C VAL A 324 30.01 -2.83 5.35
N ALA A 325 30.55 -4.05 5.31
CA ALA A 325 30.38 -5.04 6.37
C ALA A 325 30.94 -4.57 7.72
N ASP A 326 32.12 -3.95 7.72
CA ASP A 326 32.74 -3.39 8.92
C ASP A 326 31.91 -2.26 9.51
N ALA A 327 31.40 -1.35 8.68
CA ALA A 327 30.54 -0.26 9.13
C ALA A 327 29.23 -0.79 9.74
N LEU A 328 28.54 -1.70 9.05
CA LEU A 328 27.27 -2.28 9.54
C LEU A 328 27.47 -3.10 10.82
N THR A 329 28.58 -3.82 10.94
CA THR A 329 28.93 -4.56 12.16
C THR A 329 29.17 -3.60 13.34
N ARG A 330 29.90 -2.52 13.12
CA ARG A 330 30.20 -1.47 14.11
C ARG A 330 28.93 -0.86 14.71
N TRP A 331 27.93 -0.63 13.87
CA TRP A 331 26.64 -0.07 14.27
C TRP A 331 25.61 -1.11 14.72
N SER A 332 25.98 -2.41 14.74
CA SER A 332 25.04 -3.50 15.07
C SER A 332 23.76 -3.43 14.23
N ALA A 333 23.91 -3.16 12.94
CA ALA A 333 22.82 -2.95 12.02
C ALA A 333 21.92 -4.19 11.91
N ALA A 334 20.60 -3.97 11.81
CA ALA A 334 19.59 -5.02 11.74
C ALA A 334 18.68 -4.87 10.52
N ASN A 335 17.83 -5.88 10.27
CA ASN A 335 16.88 -5.88 9.15
C ASN A 335 17.54 -5.62 7.80
N ILE A 336 18.66 -6.29 7.53
CA ILE A 336 19.43 -6.15 6.29
C ILE A 336 18.85 -7.07 5.21
N VAL A 337 18.43 -6.47 4.08
CA VAL A 337 18.04 -7.15 2.84
C VAL A 337 19.16 -6.97 1.84
N LEU A 338 19.81 -8.06 1.47
CA LEU A 338 20.92 -8.07 0.52
C LEU A 338 20.46 -8.63 -0.83
N ASP A 339 20.49 -7.78 -1.86
CA ASP A 339 20.35 -8.20 -3.26
C ASP A 339 21.75 -8.47 -3.82
N PRO A 340 22.15 -9.74 -4.03
CA PRO A 340 23.53 -10.09 -4.39
C PRO A 340 23.78 -9.87 -5.88
N VAL A 341 23.77 -8.61 -6.31
CA VAL A 341 23.88 -8.20 -7.72
C VAL A 341 25.25 -8.58 -8.28
N MET A 342 25.31 -9.65 -9.09
CA MET A 342 26.55 -10.15 -9.70
C MET A 342 26.64 -9.85 -11.20
N VAL A 343 25.48 -9.72 -11.86
CA VAL A 343 25.38 -9.53 -13.31
C VAL A 343 24.37 -8.41 -13.61
N ALA A 344 24.71 -7.49 -14.50
CA ALA A 344 23.75 -6.47 -14.97
C ALA A 344 22.65 -7.12 -15.81
N THR A 345 21.49 -6.46 -15.93
CA THR A 345 20.40 -6.86 -16.83
C THR A 345 20.87 -7.02 -18.30
N SER A 346 21.93 -6.33 -18.69
CA SER A 346 22.59 -6.46 -20.00
C SER A 346 23.48 -7.71 -20.14
N GLY A 347 23.62 -8.54 -19.10
CA GLY A 347 24.51 -9.72 -19.09
C GLY A 347 25.97 -9.40 -18.77
N ALA A 348 26.33 -8.17 -18.52
CA ALA A 348 27.69 -7.80 -18.11
C ALA A 348 27.95 -8.23 -16.66
N ARG A 349 29.07 -8.93 -16.41
CA ARG A 349 29.51 -9.27 -15.06
C ARG A 349 29.88 -7.98 -14.31
N LEU A 350 29.26 -7.73 -13.17
CA LEU A 350 29.41 -6.51 -12.37
C LEU A 350 30.40 -6.66 -11.22
N ILE A 351 30.71 -7.88 -10.80
CA ILE A 351 31.66 -8.14 -9.71
C ILE A 351 32.71 -9.18 -10.12
N ALA A 352 33.90 -9.06 -9.56
CA ALA A 352 35.00 -10.00 -9.72
C ALA A 352 34.82 -11.22 -8.81
N GLU A 353 35.62 -12.29 -9.03
CA GLU A 353 35.51 -13.53 -8.28
C GLU A 353 35.86 -13.37 -6.78
N ASP A 354 36.86 -12.54 -6.48
CA ASP A 354 37.24 -12.17 -5.11
C ASP A 354 36.13 -11.42 -4.36
N ALA A 355 35.33 -10.65 -5.09
CA ALA A 355 34.20 -9.94 -4.53
C ALA A 355 33.02 -10.90 -4.19
N VAL A 356 32.84 -12.01 -4.91
CA VAL A 356 31.86 -13.04 -4.55
C VAL A 356 32.25 -13.68 -3.20
N HIS A 357 33.51 -14.05 -3.00
CA HIS A 357 33.96 -14.60 -1.72
C HIS A 357 33.82 -13.60 -0.58
N ALA A 358 34.16 -12.31 -0.82
CA ALA A 358 33.94 -11.29 0.19
C ALA A 358 32.45 -11.10 0.53
N LEU A 359 31.54 -11.25 -0.43
CA LEU A 359 30.11 -11.21 -0.22
C LEU A 359 29.64 -12.37 0.67
N GLU A 360 30.09 -13.60 0.37
CA GLU A 360 29.76 -14.82 1.13
C GLU A 360 30.30 -14.75 2.57
N ASP A 361 31.53 -14.31 2.74
CA ASP A 361 32.21 -14.30 4.04
C ASP A 361 31.83 -13.13 4.94
N ARG A 362 31.46 -11.97 4.37
CA ARG A 362 31.34 -10.71 5.12
C ARG A 362 29.96 -10.08 5.14
N LEU A 363 29.20 -10.08 4.04
CA LEU A 363 27.89 -9.42 3.98
C LEU A 363 26.72 -10.39 4.18
N ILE A 364 26.76 -11.58 3.59
CA ILE A 364 25.68 -12.56 3.75
C ILE A 364 25.45 -12.92 5.21
N PRO A 365 26.49 -13.12 6.06
CA PRO A 365 26.29 -13.40 7.48
C PRO A 365 25.60 -12.27 8.28
N LEU A 366 25.57 -11.04 7.76
CA LEU A 366 24.86 -9.91 8.37
C LEU A 366 23.43 -9.78 7.88
N ALA A 367 23.10 -10.43 6.76
CA ALA A 367 21.79 -10.30 6.12
C ALA A 367 20.73 -11.10 6.87
N ARG A 368 19.55 -10.49 7.07
CA ARG A 368 18.35 -11.21 7.46
C ARG A 368 17.73 -11.96 6.29
N LEU A 369 17.84 -11.37 5.08
CA LEU A 369 17.35 -11.95 3.84
C LEU A 369 18.33 -11.67 2.70
N ILE A 370 18.61 -12.67 1.87
CA ILE A 370 19.24 -12.48 0.55
C ILE A 370 18.22 -12.76 -0.56
N THR A 371 18.33 -12.01 -1.68
CA THR A 371 17.35 -12.07 -2.79
C THR A 371 18.00 -12.43 -4.15
N PRO A 372 18.71 -13.56 -4.29
CA PRO A 372 19.34 -13.94 -5.55
C PRO A 372 18.30 -14.26 -6.63
N ASN A 373 18.58 -13.92 -7.89
CA ASN A 373 17.91 -14.51 -9.05
C ASN A 373 18.47 -15.92 -9.32
N MET A 374 17.87 -16.67 -10.27
CA MET A 374 18.31 -18.04 -10.55
C MET A 374 19.79 -18.14 -10.94
N PRO A 375 20.35 -17.29 -11.85
CA PRO A 375 21.79 -17.27 -12.14
C PRO A 375 22.67 -16.93 -10.92
N GLU A 376 22.26 -16.02 -10.07
CA GLU A 376 22.98 -15.67 -8.83
C GLU A 376 22.91 -16.82 -7.82
N ALA A 377 21.74 -17.46 -7.69
CA ALA A 377 21.57 -18.64 -6.86
C ALA A 377 22.42 -19.83 -7.33
N GLU A 378 22.58 -20.01 -8.65
CA GLU A 378 23.49 -21.01 -9.23
C GLU A 378 24.95 -20.76 -8.83
N VAL A 379 25.41 -19.52 -8.88
CA VAL A 379 26.78 -19.14 -8.46
C VAL A 379 26.99 -19.43 -6.97
N LEU A 380 26.06 -19.00 -6.12
CA LEU A 380 26.18 -19.16 -4.67
C LEU A 380 26.01 -20.62 -4.22
N ALA A 381 25.14 -21.40 -4.87
CA ALA A 381 24.88 -22.79 -4.50
C ALA A 381 25.89 -23.77 -5.11
N GLY A 382 26.64 -23.35 -6.14
CA GLY A 382 27.64 -24.19 -6.80
C GLY A 382 27.06 -25.29 -7.69
N PHE A 383 25.77 -25.19 -8.09
CA PHE A 383 25.12 -26.13 -8.99
C PHE A 383 24.09 -25.41 -9.88
N GLU A 384 23.77 -26.01 -11.03
CA GLU A 384 22.82 -25.44 -11.99
C GLU A 384 21.40 -25.34 -11.43
N VAL A 385 20.71 -24.21 -11.74
CA VAL A 385 19.33 -23.89 -11.33
C VAL A 385 18.48 -23.64 -12.59
N ARG A 386 17.79 -24.68 -13.09
CA ARG A 386 17.10 -24.68 -14.38
C ARG A 386 15.58 -24.62 -14.29
N ASP A 387 15.01 -25.16 -13.22
CA ASP A 387 13.57 -25.29 -13.02
C ASP A 387 13.16 -24.98 -11.56
N GLU A 388 11.86 -25.05 -11.26
CA GLU A 388 11.34 -24.79 -9.92
C GLU A 388 11.90 -25.75 -8.85
N LYS A 389 12.24 -26.99 -9.19
CA LYS A 389 12.83 -27.93 -8.23
C LYS A 389 14.26 -27.55 -7.88
N ASP A 390 15.02 -27.14 -8.88
CA ASP A 390 16.38 -26.65 -8.67
C ASP A 390 16.34 -25.31 -7.91
N GLN A 391 15.37 -24.44 -8.22
CA GLN A 391 15.15 -23.17 -7.53
C GLN A 391 14.87 -23.38 -6.04
N GLU A 392 13.95 -24.31 -5.69
CA GLU A 392 13.66 -24.63 -4.30
C GLU A 392 14.86 -25.31 -3.61
N ARG A 393 15.53 -26.24 -4.30
CA ARG A 393 16.74 -26.87 -3.79
C ARG A 393 17.84 -25.85 -3.48
N ALA A 394 18.05 -24.87 -4.36
CA ALA A 394 19.02 -23.79 -4.15
C ALA A 394 18.62 -22.91 -2.96
N ALA A 395 17.36 -22.52 -2.87
CA ALA A 395 16.86 -21.72 -1.75
C ALA A 395 17.08 -22.41 -0.39
N VAL A 396 16.78 -23.71 -0.30
CA VAL A 396 16.99 -24.52 0.91
C VAL A 396 18.47 -24.66 1.23
N ALA A 397 19.31 -25.00 0.24
CA ALA A 397 20.74 -25.19 0.45
C ALA A 397 21.43 -23.90 0.92
N LEU A 398 21.07 -22.76 0.32
CA LEU A 398 21.62 -21.46 0.70
C LEU A 398 21.14 -21.01 2.10
N ALA A 399 19.86 -21.23 2.43
CA ALA A 399 19.32 -20.90 3.75
C ALA A 399 19.96 -21.75 4.86
N ASP A 400 20.22 -23.04 4.59
CA ASP A 400 20.93 -23.93 5.53
C ASP A 400 22.41 -23.55 5.67
N CYS A 401 23.08 -23.23 4.55
CA CYS A 401 24.48 -22.87 4.52
C CYS A 401 24.77 -21.53 5.24
N PHE A 402 23.98 -20.51 4.96
CA PHE A 402 24.23 -19.15 5.45
C PHE A 402 23.47 -18.82 6.75
N GLY A 403 22.48 -19.63 7.13
CA GLY A 403 21.69 -19.38 8.34
C GLY A 403 20.78 -18.15 8.27
N CYS A 404 20.55 -17.59 7.08
CA CYS A 404 19.65 -16.47 6.81
C CYS A 404 18.50 -16.88 5.89
N ALA A 405 17.45 -16.04 5.80
CA ALA A 405 16.39 -16.30 4.82
C ALA A 405 16.87 -16.07 3.38
N VAL A 406 16.30 -16.83 2.44
CA VAL A 406 16.67 -16.76 1.01
C VAL A 406 15.43 -16.68 0.15
N LEU A 407 15.31 -15.63 -0.66
CA LEU A 407 14.29 -15.49 -1.70
C LEU A 407 14.93 -15.70 -3.07
N VAL A 408 14.77 -16.90 -3.66
CA VAL A 408 15.23 -17.12 -5.03
C VAL A 408 14.16 -16.62 -6.00
N LYS A 409 14.52 -15.61 -6.83
CA LYS A 409 13.62 -14.95 -7.79
C LYS A 409 13.51 -15.76 -9.08
N GLY A 410 12.27 -16.07 -9.51
CA GLY A 410 11.99 -16.89 -10.70
C GLY A 410 11.72 -16.14 -12.00
N GLY A 411 11.95 -14.84 -12.06
CA GLY A 411 11.61 -13.97 -13.21
C GLY A 411 12.31 -14.31 -14.54
N HIS A 412 13.16 -15.31 -14.59
CA HIS A 412 13.82 -15.85 -15.79
C HIS A 412 13.05 -17.01 -16.45
N GLY A 413 11.95 -17.47 -15.84
CA GLY A 413 11.08 -18.52 -16.41
C GLY A 413 10.31 -18.03 -17.66
N VAL A 414 9.89 -18.97 -18.54
CA VAL A 414 9.24 -18.66 -19.81
C VAL A 414 7.75 -18.31 -19.60
N HIS A 415 7.09 -18.88 -18.60
CA HIS A 415 5.64 -18.77 -18.40
C HIS A 415 5.24 -18.03 -17.12
N ASP A 416 5.98 -18.17 -16.02
CA ASP A 416 5.64 -17.65 -14.72
C ASP A 416 6.81 -16.91 -14.07
N ALA A 417 6.49 -15.99 -13.13
CA ALA A 417 7.47 -15.27 -12.32
C ALA A 417 7.36 -15.72 -10.85
N ASN A 418 7.44 -17.05 -10.62
CA ASN A 418 7.31 -17.65 -9.31
C ASN A 418 8.60 -17.52 -8.49
N ASP A 419 8.51 -16.96 -7.29
CA ASP A 419 9.63 -16.85 -6.37
C ASP A 419 9.47 -17.88 -5.23
N VAL A 420 10.56 -18.40 -4.69
CA VAL A 420 10.54 -19.27 -3.51
C VAL A 420 11.31 -18.65 -2.36
N LEU A 421 10.63 -18.51 -1.22
CA LEU A 421 11.21 -18.04 0.04
C LEU A 421 11.55 -19.25 0.91
N ALA A 422 12.81 -19.41 1.29
CA ALA A 422 13.29 -20.38 2.25
C ALA A 422 13.63 -19.67 3.58
N LEU A 423 13.06 -20.16 4.67
CA LEU A 423 13.25 -19.62 6.01
C LEU A 423 14.05 -20.61 6.85
N PRO A 424 15.20 -20.22 7.40
CA PRO A 424 15.94 -21.05 8.35
C PRO A 424 15.17 -21.19 9.67
N PRO A 425 15.50 -22.19 10.51
CA PRO A 425 14.84 -22.40 11.80
C PRO A 425 14.85 -21.18 12.74
N THR A 426 15.80 -20.27 12.57
CA THR A 426 15.93 -19.02 13.35
C THR A 426 14.84 -18.00 13.04
N GLU A 427 14.22 -18.05 11.86
CA GLU A 427 13.12 -17.16 11.43
C GLU A 427 11.74 -17.83 11.58
N THR A 428 11.67 -19.06 12.10
CA THR A 428 10.41 -19.79 12.31
C THR A 428 10.15 -19.97 13.82
N ALA A 429 8.88 -19.92 14.22
CA ALA A 429 8.49 -20.17 15.61
C ALA A 429 8.63 -21.65 16.02
N ASP A 430 8.80 -22.56 15.07
CA ASP A 430 8.85 -24.01 15.29
C ASP A 430 10.29 -24.47 15.49
N VAL A 431 10.69 -24.58 16.74
CA VAL A 431 12.03 -25.09 17.12
C VAL A 431 12.13 -26.59 16.78
N GLY A 432 13.04 -26.95 15.86
CA GLY A 432 13.32 -28.35 15.52
C GLY A 432 12.82 -28.81 14.15
N VAL A 433 12.20 -27.95 13.37
CA VAL A 433 11.88 -28.16 11.95
C VAL A 433 13.02 -27.61 11.11
N GLY A 434 13.41 -28.29 10.02
CA GLY A 434 14.41 -27.80 9.06
C GLY A 434 13.97 -26.53 8.34
N VAL A 435 14.70 -26.13 7.30
CA VAL A 435 14.34 -24.99 6.45
C VAL A 435 12.92 -25.16 5.90
N ARG A 436 12.08 -24.13 6.06
CA ARG A 436 10.70 -24.09 5.55
C ARG A 436 10.65 -23.27 4.25
N THR A 437 9.95 -23.77 3.25
CA THR A 437 9.76 -23.06 1.97
C THR A 437 8.33 -22.55 1.80
N THR A 438 8.19 -21.38 1.16
CA THR A 438 6.92 -20.79 0.76
C THR A 438 7.04 -20.25 -0.68
N TRP A 439 6.13 -20.65 -1.56
CA TRP A 439 6.09 -20.18 -2.94
C TRP A 439 5.23 -18.95 -3.09
N LEU A 440 5.76 -17.92 -3.73
CA LEU A 440 5.02 -16.73 -4.14
C LEU A 440 4.70 -16.85 -5.64
N ARG A 441 3.53 -17.36 -5.93
CA ARG A 441 3.06 -17.60 -7.30
C ARG A 441 2.58 -16.29 -7.94
N SER A 442 3.07 -15.97 -9.14
CA SER A 442 2.67 -14.80 -9.91
C SER A 442 2.71 -15.08 -11.40
N PRO A 443 1.72 -14.64 -12.18
CA PRO A 443 1.82 -14.66 -13.63
C PRO A 443 2.96 -13.75 -14.09
N ARG A 444 3.55 -14.06 -15.22
CA ARG A 444 4.53 -13.17 -15.85
C ARG A 444 3.80 -11.98 -16.47
N VAL A 445 4.25 -10.76 -16.18
CA VAL A 445 3.81 -9.57 -16.91
C VAL A 445 4.60 -9.49 -18.20
N ASP A 446 3.88 -9.43 -19.34
CA ASP A 446 4.51 -9.26 -20.65
C ASP A 446 4.88 -7.79 -20.87
N THR A 447 6.12 -7.45 -20.55
CA THR A 447 6.63 -6.07 -20.62
C THR A 447 8.13 -6.05 -20.92
N GLU A 448 8.57 -5.06 -21.68
CA GLU A 448 9.98 -4.74 -21.88
C GLU A 448 10.55 -3.86 -20.74
N ASN A 449 9.69 -3.34 -19.86
CA ASN A 449 10.05 -2.47 -18.74
C ASN A 449 10.45 -3.31 -17.54
N THR A 450 11.63 -3.91 -17.54
CA THR A 450 12.12 -4.78 -16.48
C THR A 450 13.34 -4.23 -15.73
N HIS A 451 13.83 -3.04 -16.13
CA HIS A 451 14.99 -2.43 -15.50
C HIS A 451 14.69 -1.96 -14.08
N GLY A 452 15.47 -2.47 -13.11
CA GLY A 452 15.35 -2.14 -11.69
C GLY A 452 14.39 -3.02 -10.89
N THR A 453 13.81 -4.09 -11.46
CA THR A 453 12.90 -5.00 -10.75
C THR A 453 13.51 -5.60 -9.48
N GLY A 454 14.76 -6.06 -9.53
CA GLY A 454 15.48 -6.60 -8.37
C GLY A 454 15.67 -5.56 -7.26
N CYS A 455 16.19 -4.39 -7.60
CA CYS A 455 16.36 -3.27 -6.67
C CYS A 455 15.03 -2.86 -6.03
N THR A 456 13.95 -2.78 -6.82
CA THR A 456 12.62 -2.44 -6.33
C THR A 456 12.08 -3.49 -5.37
N LEU A 457 12.20 -4.80 -5.68
CA LEU A 457 11.73 -5.86 -4.81
C LEU A 457 12.46 -5.84 -3.46
N SER A 458 13.79 -5.79 -3.47
CA SER A 458 14.60 -5.80 -2.25
C SER A 458 14.38 -4.56 -1.39
N SER A 459 14.24 -3.37 -1.99
CA SER A 459 13.91 -2.14 -1.28
C SER A 459 12.49 -2.15 -0.71
N ALA A 460 11.51 -2.70 -1.43
CA ALA A 460 10.15 -2.85 -0.93
C ALA A 460 10.08 -3.84 0.25
N ILE A 461 10.86 -4.92 0.23
CA ILE A 461 10.98 -5.83 1.39
C ILE A 461 11.57 -5.09 2.60
N ALA A 462 12.64 -4.31 2.40
CA ALA A 462 13.22 -3.49 3.46
C ALA A 462 12.20 -2.49 4.04
N CYS A 463 11.32 -1.92 3.22
CA CYS A 463 10.22 -1.08 3.69
C CYS A 463 9.24 -1.83 4.60
N GLY A 464 8.90 -3.07 4.29
CA GLY A 464 8.06 -3.91 5.14
C GLY A 464 8.71 -4.16 6.51
N LEU A 465 9.99 -4.53 6.51
CA LEU A 465 10.75 -4.76 7.74
C LEU A 465 10.90 -3.48 8.58
N ALA A 466 11.13 -2.32 7.93
CA ALA A 466 11.20 -1.02 8.62
C ALA A 466 9.88 -0.65 9.31
N ARG A 467 8.76 -1.14 8.83
CA ARG A 467 7.43 -0.99 9.44
C ARG A 467 7.15 -2.01 10.56
N GLY A 468 8.05 -2.95 10.78
CA GLY A 468 7.90 -4.01 11.77
C GLY A 468 7.06 -5.20 11.32
N LEU A 469 6.81 -5.35 10.01
CA LEU A 469 6.15 -6.54 9.46
C LEU A 469 7.05 -7.78 9.61
N GLY A 470 6.42 -8.94 9.67
CA GLY A 470 7.11 -10.22 9.55
C GLY A 470 7.79 -10.38 8.18
N LEU A 471 8.79 -11.26 8.08
CA LEU A 471 9.56 -11.41 6.84
C LEU A 471 8.70 -11.92 5.68
N GLU A 472 7.86 -12.94 5.88
CA GLU A 472 6.95 -13.47 4.85
C GLU A 472 5.95 -12.40 4.38
N GLU A 473 5.39 -11.64 5.31
CA GLU A 473 4.47 -10.56 5.02
C GLU A 473 5.15 -9.43 4.23
N SER A 474 6.39 -9.08 4.60
CA SER A 474 7.19 -8.09 3.88
C SER A 474 7.50 -8.52 2.44
N VAL A 475 7.83 -9.80 2.24
CA VAL A 475 8.09 -10.36 0.90
C VAL A 475 6.82 -10.41 0.05
N ALA A 476 5.70 -10.83 0.62
CA ALA A 476 4.41 -10.87 -0.09
C ALA A 476 3.95 -9.47 -0.52
N ALA A 477 4.03 -8.50 0.38
CA ALA A 477 3.69 -7.10 0.09
C ALA A 477 4.61 -6.50 -0.99
N ALA A 478 5.92 -6.75 -0.90
CA ALA A 478 6.88 -6.28 -1.90
C ALA A 478 6.64 -6.90 -3.29
N LYS A 479 6.26 -8.18 -3.35
CA LYS A 479 5.89 -8.84 -4.61
C LYS A 479 4.66 -8.20 -5.24
N SER A 480 3.63 -7.94 -4.44
CA SER A 480 2.41 -7.25 -4.90
C SER A 480 2.73 -5.84 -5.43
N TYR A 481 3.53 -5.06 -4.71
CA TYR A 481 3.98 -3.74 -5.15
C TYR A 481 4.75 -3.80 -6.48
N LEU A 482 5.68 -4.74 -6.63
CA LEU A 482 6.44 -4.93 -7.86
C LEU A 482 5.54 -5.28 -9.05
N MET A 483 4.54 -6.15 -8.86
CA MET A 483 3.61 -6.52 -9.93
C MET A 483 2.86 -5.30 -10.46
N GLY A 484 2.30 -4.46 -9.60
CA GLY A 484 1.65 -3.22 -10.02
C GLY A 484 2.59 -2.25 -10.76
N ALA A 485 3.87 -2.15 -10.32
CA ALA A 485 4.87 -1.32 -10.98
C ALA A 485 5.23 -1.82 -12.40
N LEU A 486 5.23 -3.14 -12.61
CA LEU A 486 5.46 -3.77 -13.92
C LEU A 486 4.25 -3.57 -14.86
N GLU A 487 3.04 -3.75 -14.35
CA GLU A 487 1.80 -3.62 -15.12
C GLU A 487 1.55 -2.17 -15.61
N ALA A 488 1.97 -1.18 -14.81
CA ALA A 488 1.78 0.23 -15.13
C ALA A 488 2.58 0.72 -16.34
N GLY A 489 3.74 0.13 -16.64
CA GLY A 489 4.59 0.34 -17.82
C GLY A 489 4.88 1.80 -18.18
N LEU A 490 6.11 2.28 -18.05
CA LEU A 490 6.48 3.65 -18.42
C LEU A 490 6.86 3.82 -19.89
N ASN A 491 7.32 2.75 -20.55
CA ASN A 491 7.78 2.73 -21.95
C ASN A 491 8.81 3.83 -22.28
N LEU A 492 9.80 4.01 -21.41
CA LEU A 492 10.85 5.01 -21.53
C LEU A 492 12.15 4.37 -22.01
N GLY A 493 12.81 5.02 -22.97
CA GLY A 493 14.10 4.58 -23.52
C GLY A 493 13.94 3.62 -24.70
N ALA A 494 15.08 3.17 -25.24
CA ALA A 494 15.15 2.31 -26.43
C ALA A 494 15.60 0.86 -26.10
N GLY A 495 15.89 0.58 -24.84
CA GLY A 495 16.25 -0.73 -24.33
C GLY A 495 15.29 -1.19 -23.23
N SER A 496 15.77 -1.99 -22.25
CA SER A 496 14.99 -2.39 -21.09
C SER A 496 14.55 -1.14 -20.31
N GLY A 497 13.27 -0.76 -20.41
CA GLY A 497 12.71 0.42 -19.78
C GLY A 497 12.56 0.27 -18.26
N PRO A 498 12.46 1.40 -17.51
CA PRO A 498 12.21 1.37 -16.08
C PRO A 498 10.74 1.02 -15.77
N ILE A 499 10.53 0.40 -14.61
CA ILE A 499 9.19 0.20 -14.05
C ILE A 499 8.62 1.49 -13.47
N ASP A 500 7.31 1.57 -13.27
CA ASP A 500 6.68 2.74 -12.63
C ASP A 500 6.60 2.59 -11.11
N HIS A 501 7.61 3.09 -10.39
CA HIS A 501 7.63 3.06 -8.93
C HIS A 501 6.48 3.85 -8.28
N MET A 502 5.87 4.81 -9.00
CA MET A 502 4.80 5.66 -8.48
C MET A 502 3.41 5.23 -8.96
N TRP A 503 3.28 4.00 -9.48
CA TRP A 503 2.05 3.50 -10.09
C TRP A 503 0.81 3.65 -9.20
N ALA A 504 0.94 3.43 -7.90
CA ALA A 504 -0.16 3.55 -6.93
C ALA A 504 -0.64 5.00 -6.73
N TYR A 505 0.18 5.99 -7.09
CA TYR A 505 -0.11 7.43 -6.95
C TYR A 505 -0.46 8.10 -8.29
N ARG A 506 -0.40 7.38 -9.41
CA ARG A 506 -0.78 7.93 -10.71
C ARG A 506 -2.25 7.61 -10.99
N PRO A 507 -3.08 8.61 -11.38
CA PRO A 507 -4.37 8.29 -11.96
C PRO A 507 -4.13 7.39 -13.18
N HIS A 508 -4.86 6.28 -13.29
CA HIS A 508 -4.73 5.33 -14.40
C HIS A 508 -5.00 6.06 -15.72
N GLN A 509 -3.96 6.60 -16.35
CA GLN A 509 -4.01 6.98 -17.75
C GLN A 509 -3.80 5.69 -18.55
N LYS A 510 -4.89 5.12 -19.07
CA LYS A 510 -4.76 4.20 -20.19
C LYS A 510 -4.14 5.01 -21.33
N VAL A 511 -2.86 4.77 -21.62
CA VAL A 511 -2.26 5.21 -22.87
C VAL A 511 -2.99 4.40 -23.95
N SER A 512 -3.93 5.05 -24.62
CA SER A 512 -4.48 4.51 -25.89
C SER A 512 -3.32 4.52 -26.89
N VAL A 513 -2.89 3.32 -27.30
CA VAL A 513 -2.02 3.08 -28.45
C VAL A 513 -2.81 3.36 -29.71
#